data_18dac5b7b459e76d819ea9c115f3df6e
#
_entry.id   18dac5b7b459e76d819ea9c115f3df6e
#
_cell.length_a   1.000
_cell.length_b   1.000
_cell.length_c   1.000
_cell.angle_alpha   90.00
_cell.angle_beta   90.00
_cell.angle_gamma   90.00
#
_symmetry.space_group_name_H-M   'P 1'
#
loop_
_entity.id
_entity.type
_entity.pdbx_description
1 polymer ?
#
loop_
_entity_poly.entity_id
_entity_poly.type
_entity_poly.pdbx_seq_one_letter_code
_entity_poly.pdbx_strand_id
1 'polypeptide(L)'
;MKVGWMMKKSRIMRIVGLVLLILPIVCYFTFRSLLAMRAPGALLPYLLAHYLLMGAGLALLGVAEQKRPAVEYGVAAGGAILFYLIVGLIQPVQSAQAYAPSPVGGMLIGLCTVQCALQIKRGRVRSDRPLTGALPLLGMMLLAGLSGVLIKGMAQNGKNFTILVQVTNWLPCLFLLPFLKRGEKWGWALAVLGLPLAVFLVIASQPGINQVLYAGGHNPLQVLHSHLAANTELLAALGIGGIYLLLPESRKT
;
A
#
# COMPACT_ATOMS: atom_id res chain seq x y z
N MET A 1 24.45 -12.60 -26.69
CA MET A 1 24.80 -11.74 -25.53
C MET A 1 23.66 -10.86 -24.99
N LYS A 2 22.82 -10.19 -25.80
CA LYS A 2 21.73 -9.31 -25.32
C LYS A 2 20.67 -10.02 -24.49
N VAL A 3 20.27 -11.23 -24.81
CA VAL A 3 19.20 -11.98 -24.11
C VAL A 3 19.58 -12.33 -22.66
N GLY A 4 20.79 -12.82 -22.42
CA GLY A 4 21.24 -13.14 -21.05
C GLY A 4 21.35 -11.94 -20.14
N TRP A 5 21.71 -10.78 -20.68
CA TRP A 5 21.77 -9.52 -19.92
C TRP A 5 20.37 -9.00 -19.53
N MET A 6 19.41 -9.11 -20.44
CA MET A 6 18.00 -8.74 -20.16
C MET A 6 17.36 -9.64 -19.11
N MET A 7 17.61 -10.95 -19.13
CA MET A 7 17.13 -11.89 -18.11
C MET A 7 17.75 -11.61 -16.74
N LYS A 8 19.05 -11.32 -16.66
CA LYS A 8 19.74 -10.97 -15.42
C LYS A 8 19.17 -9.66 -14.82
N LYS A 9 18.90 -8.65 -15.65
CA LYS A 9 18.31 -7.38 -15.22
C LYS A 9 16.89 -7.56 -14.68
N SER A 10 16.04 -8.36 -15.32
CA SER A 10 14.70 -8.67 -14.85
C SER A 10 14.73 -9.37 -13.49
N ARG A 11 15.65 -10.31 -13.27
CA ARG A 11 15.81 -11.01 -11.99
C ARG A 11 16.24 -10.06 -10.86
N ILE A 12 17.19 -9.17 -11.13
CA ILE A 12 17.61 -8.15 -10.15
C ILE A 12 16.46 -7.23 -9.79
N MET A 13 15.68 -6.73 -10.76
CA MET A 13 14.53 -5.88 -10.50
C MET A 13 13.47 -6.57 -9.63
N ARG A 14 13.24 -7.88 -9.84
CA ARG A 14 12.32 -8.66 -8.98
C ARG A 14 12.84 -8.78 -7.55
N ILE A 15 14.12 -9.09 -7.35
CA ILE A 15 14.73 -9.20 -6.02
C ILE A 15 14.66 -7.84 -5.29
N VAL A 16 15.06 -6.75 -5.95
CA VAL A 16 14.99 -5.41 -5.39
C VAL A 16 13.54 -5.04 -5.07
N GLY A 17 12.59 -5.36 -5.95
CA GLY A 17 11.17 -5.13 -5.71
C GLY A 17 10.64 -5.86 -4.48
N LEU A 18 11.01 -7.13 -4.29
CA LEU A 18 10.66 -7.90 -3.09
C LEU A 18 11.28 -7.31 -1.81
N VAL A 19 12.55 -6.94 -1.86
CA VAL A 19 13.23 -6.31 -0.72
C VAL A 19 12.54 -5.00 -0.33
N LEU A 20 12.24 -4.14 -1.31
CA LEU A 20 11.54 -2.87 -1.07
C LEU A 20 10.10 -3.06 -0.57
N LEU A 21 9.49 -4.19 -0.84
CA LEU A 21 8.16 -4.53 -0.34
C LEU A 21 8.20 -5.07 1.09
N ILE A 22 9.13 -5.97 1.40
CA ILE A 22 9.20 -6.69 2.68
C ILE A 22 9.93 -5.89 3.75
N LEU A 23 11.08 -5.28 3.41
CA LEU A 23 11.89 -4.53 4.37
C LEU A 23 11.11 -3.42 5.10
N PRO A 24 10.30 -2.59 4.41
CA PRO A 24 9.47 -1.61 5.10
C PRO A 24 8.49 -2.23 6.09
N ILE A 25 7.91 -3.38 5.80
CA ILE A 25 6.99 -4.07 6.73
C ILE A 25 7.74 -4.42 8.04
N VAL A 26 8.93 -4.98 7.93
CA VAL A 26 9.77 -5.31 9.10
C VAL A 26 10.13 -4.04 9.88
N CYS A 27 10.58 -3.00 9.19
CA CYS A 27 10.93 -1.72 9.82
C CYS A 27 9.73 -1.04 10.49
N TYR A 28 8.53 -1.18 9.92
CA TYR A 28 7.31 -0.62 10.48
C TYR A 28 7.04 -1.14 11.89
N PHE A 29 7.18 -2.44 12.12
CA PHE A 29 6.98 -3.02 13.44
C PHE A 29 8.02 -2.56 14.46
N THR A 30 9.28 -2.40 14.01
CA THR A 30 10.39 -2.06 14.91
C THR A 30 10.39 -0.58 15.29
N PHE A 31 10.13 0.31 14.34
CA PHE A 31 10.37 1.74 14.54
C PHE A 31 9.12 2.59 14.80
N ARG A 32 7.91 2.13 14.40
CA ARG A 32 6.69 2.91 14.58
C ARG A 32 6.44 3.28 16.03
N SER A 33 6.48 2.30 16.93
CA SER A 33 6.23 2.52 18.36
C SER A 33 7.29 3.42 18.99
N LEU A 34 8.55 3.25 18.60
CA LEU A 34 9.67 4.05 19.05
C LEU A 34 9.54 5.52 18.61
N LEU A 35 9.17 5.76 17.36
CA LEU A 35 8.97 7.10 16.83
C LEU A 35 7.73 7.78 17.44
N ALA A 36 6.64 7.04 17.63
CA ALA A 36 5.43 7.58 18.27
C ALA A 36 5.71 8.08 19.69
N MET A 37 6.59 7.40 20.44
CA MET A 37 6.92 7.75 21.81
C MET A 37 8.01 8.83 21.91
N ARG A 38 9.05 8.77 21.07
CA ARG A 38 10.25 9.61 21.22
C ARG A 38 10.36 10.77 20.25
N ALA A 39 9.77 10.65 19.06
CA ALA A 39 9.85 11.66 18.01
C ALA A 39 8.53 11.70 17.20
N PRO A 40 7.42 12.11 17.80
CA PRO A 40 6.11 12.07 17.15
C PRO A 40 6.07 12.91 15.86
N GLY A 41 6.81 14.00 15.77
CA GLY A 41 6.89 14.82 14.55
C GLY A 41 7.58 14.10 13.36
N ALA A 42 8.37 13.07 13.60
CA ALA A 42 9.01 12.27 12.56
C ALA A 42 8.12 11.13 12.05
N LEU A 43 6.97 10.88 12.67
CA LEU A 43 6.10 9.75 12.34
C LEU A 43 5.50 9.86 10.94
N LEU A 44 5.00 11.03 10.55
CA LEU A 44 4.39 11.23 9.23
C LEU A 44 5.42 11.10 8.08
N PRO A 45 6.58 11.77 8.12
CA PRO A 45 7.63 11.56 7.13
C PRO A 45 8.09 10.10 7.05
N TYR A 46 8.19 9.43 8.20
CA TYR A 46 8.54 8.01 8.27
C TYR A 46 7.49 7.14 7.57
N LEU A 47 6.20 7.32 7.84
CA LEU A 47 5.12 6.57 7.20
C LEU A 47 5.08 6.82 5.69
N LEU A 48 5.25 8.07 5.25
CA LEU A 48 5.33 8.40 3.82
C LEU A 48 6.49 7.69 3.15
N ALA A 49 7.70 7.75 3.72
CA ALA A 49 8.88 7.07 3.18
C ALA A 49 8.66 5.55 3.10
N HIS A 50 8.07 4.98 4.15
CA HIS A 50 7.73 3.56 4.24
C HIS A 50 6.81 3.12 3.10
N TYR A 51 5.70 3.82 2.91
CA TYR A 51 4.73 3.49 1.87
C TYR A 51 5.25 3.78 0.46
N LEU A 52 6.07 4.83 0.28
CA LEU A 52 6.76 5.10 -0.98
C LEU A 52 7.65 3.94 -1.41
N LEU A 53 8.44 3.40 -0.47
CA LEU A 53 9.30 2.24 -0.73
C LEU A 53 8.48 1.00 -1.12
N MET A 54 7.37 0.75 -0.43
CA MET A 54 6.48 -0.35 -0.77
C MET A 54 5.85 -0.19 -2.16
N GLY A 55 5.40 1.02 -2.48
CA GLY A 55 4.87 1.33 -3.81
C GLY A 55 5.90 1.16 -4.91
N ALA A 56 7.15 1.58 -4.66
CA ALA A 56 8.27 1.36 -5.55
C ALA A 56 8.55 -0.14 -5.74
N GLY A 57 8.50 -0.92 -4.66
CA GLY A 57 8.63 -2.38 -4.70
C GLY A 57 7.58 -3.02 -5.59
N LEU A 58 6.31 -2.68 -5.40
CA LEU A 58 5.20 -3.15 -6.25
C LEU A 58 5.38 -2.74 -7.71
N ALA A 59 5.81 -1.50 -7.98
CA ALA A 59 6.08 -1.03 -9.32
C ALA A 59 7.16 -1.87 -10.01
N LEU A 60 8.23 -2.22 -9.31
CA LEU A 60 9.30 -3.06 -9.85
C LEU A 60 8.87 -4.50 -10.08
N LEU A 61 7.95 -5.02 -9.27
CA LEU A 61 7.45 -6.39 -9.38
C LEU A 61 6.45 -6.57 -10.52
N GLY A 62 5.49 -5.64 -10.65
CA GLY A 62 4.32 -5.89 -11.46
C GLY A 62 3.83 -4.72 -12.29
N VAL A 63 4.72 -3.86 -12.79
CA VAL A 63 4.31 -2.67 -13.55
C VAL A 63 3.50 -3.00 -14.79
N ALA A 64 2.24 -2.58 -14.80
CA ALA A 64 1.48 -2.44 -16.02
C ALA A 64 2.05 -1.27 -16.83
N GLU A 65 2.29 -1.49 -18.11
CA GLU A 65 2.65 -0.40 -19.03
C GLU A 65 1.42 0.49 -19.29
N GLN A 66 1.22 1.45 -18.41
CA GLN A 66 0.25 2.50 -18.68
C GLN A 66 0.86 3.53 -19.63
N LYS A 67 0.08 3.94 -20.65
CA LYS A 67 0.55 4.87 -21.68
C LYS A 67 0.46 6.36 -21.25
N ARG A 68 0.51 6.63 -19.96
CA ARG A 68 0.43 8.01 -19.44
C ARG A 68 1.80 8.68 -19.47
N PRO A 69 1.88 10.00 -19.76
CA PRO A 69 3.12 10.76 -19.68
C PRO A 69 3.66 10.86 -18.26
N ALA A 70 4.98 11.08 -18.14
CA ALA A 70 5.65 11.22 -16.85
C ALA A 70 5.05 12.34 -15.99
N VAL A 71 4.71 13.46 -16.61
CA VAL A 71 4.18 14.64 -15.92
C VAL A 71 2.86 14.36 -15.20
N GLU A 72 1.99 13.52 -15.74
CA GLU A 72 0.71 13.16 -15.09
C GLU A 72 0.95 12.35 -13.81
N TYR A 73 1.87 11.39 -13.85
CA TYR A 73 2.27 10.64 -12.67
C TYR A 73 2.97 11.51 -11.63
N GLY A 74 3.86 12.42 -12.07
CA GLY A 74 4.59 13.33 -11.19
C GLY A 74 3.66 14.32 -10.48
N VAL A 75 2.71 14.91 -11.19
CA VAL A 75 1.71 15.84 -10.61
C VAL A 75 0.81 15.11 -9.62
N ALA A 76 0.37 13.88 -9.94
CA ALA A 76 -0.46 13.10 -9.04
C ALA A 76 0.29 12.73 -7.75
N ALA A 77 1.48 12.16 -7.87
CA ALA A 77 2.30 11.77 -6.71
C ALA A 77 2.72 12.98 -5.88
N GLY A 78 3.22 14.04 -6.50
CA GLY A 78 3.64 15.28 -5.82
C GLY A 78 2.48 15.97 -5.13
N GLY A 79 1.32 16.05 -5.79
CA GLY A 79 0.09 16.61 -5.21
C GLY A 79 -0.41 15.83 -4.00
N ALA A 80 -0.37 14.50 -4.06
CA ALA A 80 -0.75 13.65 -2.93
C ALA A 80 0.23 13.80 -1.74
N ILE A 81 1.53 13.78 -2.00
CA ILE A 81 2.56 13.99 -0.96
C ILE A 81 2.37 15.35 -0.31
N LEU A 82 2.22 16.40 -1.12
CA LEU A 82 2.02 17.77 -0.61
C LEU A 82 0.77 17.86 0.24
N PHE A 83 -0.35 17.27 -0.21
CA PHE A 83 -1.59 17.22 0.56
C PHE A 83 -1.38 16.60 1.94
N TYR A 84 -0.78 15.41 2.02
CA TYR A 84 -0.56 14.73 3.30
C TYR A 84 0.43 15.46 4.20
N LEU A 85 1.47 16.09 3.63
CA LEU A 85 2.41 16.91 4.40
C LEU A 85 1.74 18.15 4.97
N ILE A 86 0.93 18.86 4.19
CA ILE A 86 0.19 20.05 4.66
C ILE A 86 -0.78 19.66 5.78
N VAL A 87 -1.56 18.60 5.57
CA VAL A 87 -2.51 18.10 6.59
C VAL A 87 -1.76 17.70 7.86
N GLY A 88 -0.64 16.99 7.73
CA GLY A 88 0.19 16.59 8.87
C GLY A 88 0.82 17.75 9.64
N LEU A 89 1.12 18.88 8.96
CA LEU A 89 1.65 20.08 9.60
C LEU A 89 0.56 20.90 10.32
N ILE A 90 -0.66 20.88 9.80
CA ILE A 90 -1.78 21.63 10.39
C ILE A 90 -2.38 20.90 11.59
N GLN A 91 -2.39 19.59 11.58
CA GLN A 91 -3.01 18.76 12.62
C GLN A 91 -2.10 18.56 13.83
N PRO A 92 -2.62 18.57 15.06
CA PRO A 92 -1.86 18.18 16.25
C PRO A 92 -1.31 16.75 16.08
N VAL A 93 -0.14 16.48 16.60
CA VAL A 93 0.62 15.24 16.42
C VAL A 93 -0.21 13.97 16.68
N GLN A 94 -1.12 13.99 17.65
CA GLN A 94 -1.99 12.84 17.98
C GLN A 94 -3.02 12.54 16.90
N SER A 95 -3.47 13.55 16.13
CA SER A 95 -4.44 13.41 15.05
C SER A 95 -3.78 13.29 13.66
N ALA A 96 -2.49 13.61 13.53
CA ALA A 96 -1.76 13.49 12.27
C ALA A 96 -1.75 12.04 11.74
N GLN A 97 -1.80 11.04 12.64
CA GLN A 97 -1.91 9.63 12.25
C GLN A 97 -3.24 9.30 11.55
N ALA A 98 -4.31 10.03 11.88
CA ALA A 98 -5.61 9.81 11.25
C ALA A 98 -5.64 10.28 9.78
N TYR A 99 -4.77 11.22 9.44
CA TYR A 99 -4.67 11.80 8.10
C TYR A 99 -3.44 11.31 7.32
N ALA A 100 -2.65 10.42 7.90
CA ALA A 100 -1.58 9.75 7.16
C ALA A 100 -2.20 8.93 6.01
N PRO A 101 -1.52 8.83 4.86
CA PRO A 101 -2.02 8.00 3.78
C PRO A 101 -2.23 6.58 4.29
N SER A 102 -3.33 5.96 3.88
CA SER A 102 -3.50 4.52 4.11
C SER A 102 -2.35 3.77 3.42
N PRO A 103 -2.02 2.55 3.86
CA PRO A 103 -1.00 1.75 3.18
C PRO A 103 -1.20 1.69 1.67
N VAL A 104 -2.45 1.54 1.23
CA VAL A 104 -2.79 1.51 -0.21
C VAL A 104 -2.58 2.86 -0.87
N GLY A 105 -3.01 3.96 -0.25
CA GLY A 105 -2.77 5.32 -0.75
C GLY A 105 -1.28 5.61 -0.90
N GLY A 106 -0.49 5.24 0.09
CA GLY A 106 0.97 5.38 0.06
C GLY A 106 1.64 4.52 -1.01
N MET A 107 1.18 3.28 -1.20
CA MET A 107 1.65 2.42 -2.29
C MET A 107 1.34 3.00 -3.67
N LEU A 108 0.15 3.60 -3.87
CA LEU A 108 -0.21 4.29 -5.11
C LEU A 108 0.71 5.50 -5.38
N ILE A 109 1.04 6.27 -4.34
CA ILE A 109 2.01 7.38 -4.44
C ILE A 109 3.37 6.85 -4.91
N GLY A 110 3.86 5.77 -4.29
CA GLY A 110 5.13 5.15 -4.66
C GLY A 110 5.11 4.59 -6.09
N LEU A 111 4.02 3.94 -6.49
CA LEU A 111 3.82 3.46 -7.86
C LEU A 111 3.89 4.61 -8.87
N CYS A 112 3.17 5.70 -8.63
CA CYS A 112 3.18 6.86 -9.52
C CYS A 112 4.56 7.52 -9.58
N THR A 113 5.29 7.59 -8.46
CA THR A 113 6.66 8.12 -8.42
C THR A 113 7.60 7.29 -9.31
N VAL A 114 7.55 5.97 -9.20
CA VAL A 114 8.37 5.08 -10.04
C VAL A 114 7.94 5.12 -11.50
N GLN A 115 6.64 5.17 -11.77
CA GLN A 115 6.13 5.32 -13.14
C GLN A 115 6.59 6.65 -13.77
N CYS A 116 6.57 7.74 -13.02
CA CYS A 116 7.10 9.03 -13.47
C CYS A 116 8.56 8.87 -13.93
N ALA A 117 9.42 8.29 -13.08
CA ALA A 117 10.83 8.07 -13.41
C ALA A 117 11.01 7.16 -14.65
N LEU A 118 10.21 6.09 -14.76
CA LEU A 118 10.27 5.19 -15.91
C LEU A 118 9.83 5.86 -17.22
N GLN A 119 8.79 6.70 -17.18
CA GLN A 119 8.32 7.41 -18.37
C GLN A 119 9.30 8.52 -18.79
N ILE A 120 9.96 9.21 -17.85
CA ILE A 120 11.08 10.12 -18.15
C ILE A 120 12.17 9.37 -18.90
N LYS A 121 12.59 8.22 -18.40
CA LYS A 121 13.61 7.38 -19.06
C LYS A 121 13.22 6.93 -20.47
N ARG A 122 11.92 6.77 -20.72
CA ARG A 122 11.35 6.39 -22.04
C ARG A 122 11.11 7.59 -22.97
N GLY A 123 11.43 8.80 -22.53
CA GLY A 123 11.21 10.02 -23.29
C GLY A 123 9.74 10.46 -23.40
N ARG A 124 8.85 9.88 -22.58
CA ARG A 124 7.41 10.20 -22.57
C ARG A 124 7.09 11.22 -21.48
N VAL A 125 7.64 12.43 -21.60
CA VAL A 125 7.57 13.44 -20.53
C VAL A 125 6.35 14.33 -20.68
N ARG A 126 6.07 14.82 -21.89
CA ARG A 126 5.06 15.86 -22.15
C ARG A 126 3.64 15.32 -22.12
N SER A 127 2.72 16.13 -21.58
CA SER A 127 1.28 15.94 -21.65
C SER A 127 0.64 17.26 -22.09
N ASP A 128 -0.35 17.17 -22.96
CA ASP A 128 -1.15 18.33 -23.39
C ASP A 128 -2.08 18.81 -22.26
N ARG A 129 -2.42 17.92 -21.32
CA ARG A 129 -3.33 18.20 -20.19
C ARG A 129 -2.83 17.59 -18.89
N PRO A 130 -1.71 18.07 -18.32
CA PRO A 130 -1.05 17.43 -17.17
C PRO A 130 -1.94 17.39 -15.93
N LEU A 131 -2.70 18.44 -15.63
CA LEU A 131 -3.56 18.51 -14.46
C LEU A 131 -4.78 17.59 -14.60
N THR A 132 -5.51 17.69 -15.72
CA THR A 132 -6.71 16.88 -15.95
C THR A 132 -6.38 15.39 -16.11
N GLY A 133 -5.23 15.04 -16.66
CA GLY A 133 -4.74 13.67 -16.74
C GLY A 133 -4.30 13.10 -15.37
N ALA A 134 -3.78 13.96 -14.49
CA ALA A 134 -3.36 13.60 -13.15
C ALA A 134 -4.52 13.46 -12.15
N LEU A 135 -5.63 14.20 -12.34
CA LEU A 135 -6.77 14.22 -11.41
C LEU A 135 -7.34 12.83 -11.06
N PRO A 136 -7.54 11.89 -12.00
CA PRO A 136 -8.04 10.56 -11.65
C PRO A 136 -7.07 9.79 -10.74
N LEU A 137 -5.77 9.90 -10.99
CA LEU A 137 -4.74 9.24 -10.17
C LEU A 137 -4.67 9.86 -8.77
N LEU A 138 -4.65 11.20 -8.71
CA LEU A 138 -4.67 11.95 -7.46
C LEU A 138 -5.94 11.62 -6.66
N GLY A 139 -7.10 11.63 -7.31
CA GLY A 139 -8.38 11.29 -6.70
C GLY A 139 -8.38 9.87 -6.10
N MET A 140 -7.84 8.88 -6.81
CA MET A 140 -7.70 7.52 -6.29
C MET A 140 -6.82 7.45 -5.03
N MET A 141 -5.69 8.18 -5.02
CA MET A 141 -4.80 8.22 -3.86
C MET A 141 -5.46 8.88 -2.64
N LEU A 142 -6.17 9.99 -2.86
CA LEU A 142 -6.89 10.70 -1.80
C LEU A 142 -8.07 9.88 -1.29
N LEU A 143 -8.85 9.26 -2.17
CA LEU A 143 -9.95 8.38 -1.78
C LEU A 143 -9.46 7.15 -1.00
N ALA A 144 -8.35 6.53 -1.41
CA ALA A 144 -7.75 5.43 -0.66
C ALA A 144 -7.30 5.86 0.75
N GLY A 145 -6.82 7.10 0.91
CA GLY A 145 -6.49 7.67 2.22
C GLY A 145 -7.72 7.99 3.05
N LEU A 146 -8.69 8.68 2.46
CA LEU A 146 -9.89 9.15 3.15
C LEU A 146 -10.86 8.02 3.50
N SER A 147 -10.95 6.96 2.69
CA SER A 147 -11.84 5.82 2.97
C SER A 147 -11.53 5.18 4.32
N GLY A 148 -10.25 5.02 4.67
CA GLY A 148 -9.84 4.50 5.97
C GLY A 148 -10.29 5.38 7.14
N VAL A 149 -10.28 6.71 6.97
CA VAL A 149 -10.75 7.67 7.98
C VAL A 149 -12.27 7.64 8.12
N LEU A 150 -12.99 7.67 6.99
CA LEU A 150 -14.46 7.66 6.99
C LEU A 150 -15.02 6.37 7.59
N ILE A 151 -14.47 5.22 7.21
CA ILE A 151 -14.96 3.92 7.71
C ILE A 151 -14.61 3.77 9.19
N LYS A 152 -13.43 4.21 9.64
CA LYS A 152 -13.09 4.24 11.08
C LYS A 152 -14.01 5.17 11.87
N GLY A 153 -14.33 6.35 11.34
CA GLY A 153 -15.27 7.26 11.95
C GLY A 153 -16.69 6.68 12.09
N MET A 154 -17.17 5.99 11.08
CA MET A 154 -18.47 5.28 11.13
C MET A 154 -18.45 4.11 12.12
N ALA A 155 -17.34 3.38 12.20
CA ALA A 155 -17.18 2.24 13.11
C ALA A 155 -17.07 2.66 14.58
N GLN A 156 -16.49 3.79 14.89
CA GLN A 156 -16.40 4.33 16.26
C GLN A 156 -17.76 4.71 16.83
N ASN A 157 -18.72 5.07 15.99
CA ASN A 157 -20.09 5.43 16.40
C ASN A 157 -21.00 4.19 16.59
N GLY A 158 -20.59 3.01 16.17
CA GLY A 158 -21.31 1.75 16.30
C GLY A 158 -20.60 0.78 17.26
N LYS A 159 -21.32 0.25 18.24
CA LYS A 159 -20.78 -0.66 19.27
C LYS A 159 -20.27 -2.01 18.71
N ASN A 160 -20.48 -2.32 17.44
CA ASN A 160 -20.06 -3.59 16.81
C ASN A 160 -19.10 -3.32 15.65
N PHE A 161 -17.83 -3.50 15.92
CA PHE A 161 -16.79 -3.59 14.89
C PHE A 161 -16.98 -4.92 14.14
N THR A 162 -17.87 -4.93 13.16
CA THR A 162 -18.17 -6.15 12.42
C THR A 162 -17.03 -6.47 11.45
N ILE A 163 -16.84 -7.76 11.17
CA ILE A 163 -15.92 -8.27 10.13
C ILE A 163 -16.15 -7.53 8.81
N LEU A 164 -17.43 -7.24 8.50
CA LEU A 164 -17.80 -6.50 7.29
C LEU A 164 -17.13 -5.13 7.20
N VAL A 165 -17.07 -4.36 8.30
CA VAL A 165 -16.41 -3.05 8.33
C VAL A 165 -14.91 -3.18 8.10
N GLN A 166 -14.28 -4.20 8.67
CA GLN A 166 -12.85 -4.46 8.44
C GLN A 166 -12.57 -4.86 7.00
N VAL A 167 -13.40 -5.71 6.41
CA VAL A 167 -13.27 -6.13 5.00
C VAL A 167 -13.53 -4.98 4.03
N THR A 168 -14.47 -4.07 4.34
CA THR A 168 -14.70 -2.89 3.47
C THR A 168 -13.50 -1.95 3.43
N ASN A 169 -12.63 -1.95 4.46
CA ASN A 169 -11.35 -1.23 4.42
C ASN A 169 -10.40 -1.76 3.34
N TRP A 170 -10.63 -2.95 2.80
CA TRP A 170 -9.82 -3.53 1.73
C TRP A 170 -10.23 -3.08 0.33
N LEU A 171 -11.41 -2.48 0.17
CA LEU A 171 -11.89 -1.99 -1.14
C LEU A 171 -10.90 -1.03 -1.83
N PRO A 172 -10.21 -0.10 -1.12
CA PRO A 172 -9.19 0.74 -1.74
C PRO A 172 -8.05 -0.04 -2.41
N CYS A 173 -7.83 -1.32 -2.02
CA CYS A 173 -6.81 -2.16 -2.66
C CYS A 173 -7.08 -2.38 -4.15
N LEU A 174 -8.35 -2.31 -4.59
CA LEU A 174 -8.72 -2.42 -5.99
C LEU A 174 -8.11 -1.30 -6.85
N PHE A 175 -7.78 -0.16 -6.26
CA PHE A 175 -7.11 0.94 -6.95
C PHE A 175 -5.66 0.64 -7.35
N LEU A 176 -5.04 -0.40 -6.77
CA LEU A 176 -3.72 -0.89 -7.16
C LEU A 176 -3.75 -1.74 -8.43
N LEU A 177 -4.87 -2.42 -8.70
CA LEU A 177 -4.98 -3.40 -9.77
C LEU A 177 -4.62 -2.85 -11.16
N PRO A 178 -5.02 -1.61 -11.55
CA PRO A 178 -4.65 -1.05 -12.86
C PRO A 178 -3.14 -0.91 -13.07
N PHE A 179 -2.35 -0.90 -11.99
CA PHE A 179 -0.89 -0.77 -12.03
C PHE A 179 -0.17 -2.12 -12.07
N LEU A 180 -0.88 -3.23 -11.92
CA LEU A 180 -0.31 -4.57 -11.91
C LEU A 180 -0.43 -5.23 -13.28
N LYS A 181 0.58 -6.00 -13.66
CA LYS A 181 0.59 -6.79 -14.90
C LYS A 181 0.04 -8.18 -14.63
N ARG A 182 -0.89 -8.65 -15.44
CA ARG A 182 -1.44 -10.02 -15.35
C ARG A 182 -0.47 -11.06 -15.92
N GLY A 183 -0.74 -12.34 -15.64
CA GLY A 183 0.02 -13.47 -16.19
C GLY A 183 1.30 -13.80 -15.43
N GLU A 184 1.50 -13.24 -14.24
CA GLU A 184 2.69 -13.44 -13.43
C GLU A 184 2.49 -14.56 -12.40
N LYS A 185 3.05 -15.74 -12.68
CA LYS A 185 2.88 -16.96 -11.87
C LYS A 185 3.31 -16.81 -10.40
N TRP A 186 4.27 -15.95 -10.10
CA TRP A 186 4.72 -15.70 -8.72
C TRP A 186 3.65 -14.99 -7.85
N GLY A 187 2.57 -14.48 -8.45
CA GLY A 187 1.45 -13.90 -7.73
C GLY A 187 0.81 -14.85 -6.71
N TRP A 188 0.96 -16.19 -6.90
CA TRP A 188 0.45 -17.18 -5.94
C TRP A 188 1.07 -16.99 -4.55
N ALA A 189 2.36 -16.64 -4.46
CA ALA A 189 3.03 -16.44 -3.19
C ALA A 189 2.41 -15.25 -2.41
N LEU A 190 2.11 -14.16 -3.09
CA LEU A 190 1.44 -13.02 -2.46
C LEU A 190 -0.01 -13.34 -2.11
N ALA A 191 -0.73 -14.07 -2.97
CA ALA A 191 -2.11 -14.46 -2.72
C ALA A 191 -2.21 -15.35 -1.46
N VAL A 192 -1.36 -16.36 -1.35
CA VAL A 192 -1.35 -17.31 -0.22
C VAL A 192 -0.87 -16.66 1.08
N LEU A 193 0.16 -15.80 1.03
CA LEU A 193 0.67 -15.14 2.23
C LEU A 193 -0.23 -13.97 2.66
N GLY A 194 -0.77 -13.22 1.71
CA GLY A 194 -1.51 -11.99 2.02
C GLY A 194 -2.94 -12.25 2.48
N LEU A 195 -3.76 -12.85 1.63
CA LEU A 195 -5.20 -12.92 1.87
C LEU A 195 -5.59 -13.85 3.04
N PRO A 196 -5.09 -15.10 3.14
CA PRO A 196 -5.41 -15.96 4.28
C PRO A 196 -4.96 -15.37 5.61
N LEU A 197 -3.78 -14.75 5.64
CA LEU A 197 -3.29 -14.10 6.86
C LEU A 197 -4.14 -12.88 7.23
N ALA A 198 -4.53 -12.05 6.26
CA ALA A 198 -5.43 -10.92 6.51
C ALA A 198 -6.78 -11.37 7.07
N VAL A 199 -7.40 -12.41 6.47
CA VAL A 199 -8.67 -12.99 6.95
C VAL A 199 -8.52 -13.56 8.36
N PHE A 200 -7.49 -14.34 8.60
CA PHE A 200 -7.19 -14.89 9.92
C PHE A 200 -7.07 -13.80 10.99
N LEU A 201 -6.31 -12.74 10.71
CA LEU A 201 -6.10 -11.63 11.64
C LEU A 201 -7.41 -10.88 11.94
N VAL A 202 -8.27 -10.68 10.95
CA VAL A 202 -9.59 -10.04 11.11
C VAL A 202 -10.47 -10.90 12.03
N ILE A 203 -10.53 -12.21 11.81
CA ILE A 203 -11.32 -13.14 12.61
C ILE A 203 -10.76 -13.20 14.05
N ALA A 204 -9.46 -13.37 14.18
CA ALA A 204 -8.80 -13.48 15.49
C ALA A 204 -8.84 -12.16 16.30
N SER A 205 -9.10 -11.03 15.66
CA SER A 205 -9.30 -9.73 16.33
C SER A 205 -10.69 -9.56 16.94
N GLN A 206 -11.65 -10.47 16.68
CA GLN A 206 -12.96 -10.39 17.32
C GLN A 206 -12.83 -10.63 18.83
N PRO A 207 -13.50 -9.82 19.68
CA PRO A 207 -13.28 -9.85 21.14
C PRO A 207 -13.37 -11.25 21.76
N GLY A 208 -14.40 -12.02 21.42
CA GLY A 208 -14.59 -13.37 21.96
C GLY A 208 -13.51 -14.36 21.52
N ILE A 209 -13.08 -14.28 20.26
CA ILE A 209 -12.02 -15.16 19.72
C ILE A 209 -10.67 -14.77 20.28
N ASN A 210 -10.39 -13.46 20.37
CA ASN A 210 -9.15 -12.93 20.93
C ASN A 210 -8.94 -13.36 22.37
N GLN A 211 -10.00 -13.31 23.20
CA GLN A 211 -9.95 -13.81 24.58
C GLN A 211 -9.61 -15.29 24.66
N VAL A 212 -10.18 -16.11 23.79
CA VAL A 212 -9.90 -17.57 23.79
C VAL A 212 -8.48 -17.87 23.32
N LEU A 213 -8.03 -17.20 22.26
CA LEU A 213 -6.69 -17.42 21.68
C LEU A 213 -5.55 -16.98 22.61
N TYR A 214 -5.78 -15.94 23.41
CA TYR A 214 -4.76 -15.31 24.24
C TYR A 214 -5.11 -15.30 25.73
N ALA A 215 -5.97 -16.24 26.17
CA ALA A 215 -6.31 -16.40 27.56
C ALA A 215 -5.03 -16.72 28.37
N GLY A 216 -4.61 -15.81 29.24
CA GLY A 216 -3.46 -16.04 30.12
C GLY A 216 -2.43 -14.90 30.22
N GLY A 217 -2.72 -13.71 29.73
CA GLY A 217 -1.86 -12.54 29.98
C GLY A 217 -0.91 -12.18 28.83
N HIS A 218 0.17 -11.47 29.14
CA HIS A 218 1.12 -10.90 28.16
C HIS A 218 1.81 -11.98 27.30
N ASN A 219 1.10 -12.49 26.30
CA ASN A 219 1.64 -13.47 25.37
C ASN A 219 2.34 -12.71 24.21
N PRO A 220 3.61 -13.03 23.89
CA PRO A 220 4.30 -12.45 22.73
C PRO A 220 3.51 -12.57 21.41
N LEU A 221 2.74 -13.66 21.27
CA LEU A 221 1.86 -13.86 20.13
C LEU A 221 0.71 -12.85 20.06
N GLN A 222 0.18 -12.40 21.21
CA GLN A 222 -0.83 -11.34 21.25
C GLN A 222 -0.26 -10.00 20.80
N VAL A 223 0.97 -9.68 21.20
CA VAL A 223 1.67 -8.47 20.75
C VAL A 223 1.88 -8.52 19.24
N LEU A 224 2.39 -9.63 18.71
CA LEU A 224 2.57 -9.85 17.28
C LEU A 224 1.24 -9.73 16.53
N HIS A 225 0.18 -10.37 17.03
CA HIS A 225 -1.16 -10.30 16.48
C HIS A 225 -1.65 -8.84 16.39
N SER A 226 -1.56 -8.08 17.47
CA SER A 226 -2.03 -6.68 17.48
C SER A 226 -1.30 -5.81 16.47
N HIS A 227 -0.01 -6.04 16.30
CA HIS A 227 0.79 -5.33 15.28
C HIS A 227 0.39 -5.76 13.86
N LEU A 228 0.24 -7.04 13.59
CA LEU A 228 -0.19 -7.55 12.28
C LEU A 228 -1.62 -7.13 11.95
N ALA A 229 -2.54 -7.16 12.92
CA ALA A 229 -3.93 -6.76 12.76
C ALA A 229 -4.07 -5.28 12.35
N ALA A 230 -3.18 -4.41 12.80
CA ALA A 230 -3.13 -3.01 12.36
C ALA A 230 -2.76 -2.86 10.87
N ASN A 231 -2.27 -3.90 10.23
CA ASN A 231 -1.81 -3.91 8.83
C ASN A 231 -2.59 -4.87 7.93
N THR A 232 -3.80 -5.28 8.33
CA THR A 232 -4.65 -6.19 7.54
C THR A 232 -4.94 -5.64 6.14
N GLU A 233 -5.09 -4.33 6.00
CA GLU A 233 -5.28 -3.66 4.71
C GLU A 233 -4.10 -3.91 3.76
N LEU A 234 -2.87 -3.85 4.29
CA LEU A 234 -1.67 -4.11 3.52
C LEU A 234 -1.58 -5.57 3.07
N LEU A 235 -1.85 -6.50 3.99
CA LEU A 235 -1.85 -7.94 3.70
C LEU A 235 -2.93 -8.28 2.68
N ALA A 236 -4.12 -7.67 2.81
CA ALA A 236 -5.19 -7.80 1.83
C ALA A 236 -4.79 -7.25 0.46
N ALA A 237 -4.11 -6.09 0.42
CA ALA A 237 -3.60 -5.52 -0.83
C ALA A 237 -2.61 -6.45 -1.53
N LEU A 238 -1.70 -7.07 -0.78
CA LEU A 238 -0.77 -8.07 -1.30
C LEU A 238 -1.52 -9.30 -1.83
N GLY A 239 -2.49 -9.81 -1.07
CA GLY A 239 -3.29 -10.98 -1.44
C GLY A 239 -4.14 -10.74 -2.68
N ILE A 240 -4.89 -9.65 -2.73
CA ILE A 240 -5.72 -9.25 -3.87
C ILE A 240 -4.87 -8.98 -5.10
N GLY A 241 -3.75 -8.25 -4.92
CA GLY A 241 -2.77 -8.02 -5.98
C GLY A 241 -2.17 -9.31 -6.50
N GLY A 242 -1.86 -10.27 -5.62
CA GLY A 242 -1.37 -11.59 -5.98
C GLY A 242 -2.35 -12.38 -6.84
N ILE A 243 -3.64 -12.41 -6.46
CA ILE A 243 -4.70 -13.04 -7.26
C ILE A 243 -4.80 -12.37 -8.64
N TYR A 244 -4.76 -11.04 -8.69
CA TYR A 244 -4.83 -10.32 -9.96
C TYR A 244 -3.65 -10.64 -10.90
N LEU A 245 -2.44 -10.79 -10.35
CA LEU A 245 -1.25 -11.19 -11.10
C LEU A 245 -1.42 -12.58 -11.76
N LEU A 246 -2.16 -13.49 -11.13
CA LEU A 246 -2.43 -14.83 -11.64
C LEU A 246 -3.43 -14.86 -12.78
N LEU A 247 -4.27 -13.84 -12.93
CA LEU A 247 -5.24 -13.78 -14.01
C LEU A 247 -4.54 -13.82 -15.38
N PRO A 248 -5.07 -14.55 -16.35
CA PRO A 248 -4.45 -14.61 -17.66
C PRO A 248 -4.37 -13.22 -18.29
N GLU A 249 -3.26 -13.00 -19.01
CA GLU A 249 -3.09 -11.76 -19.77
C GLU A 249 -4.23 -11.69 -20.81
N SER A 250 -5.00 -10.60 -20.78
CA SER A 250 -6.05 -10.39 -21.79
C SER A 250 -5.39 -10.41 -23.17
N ARG A 251 -5.66 -11.45 -23.96
CA ARG A 251 -5.28 -11.45 -25.37
C ARG A 251 -5.90 -10.21 -26.00
N LYS A 252 -5.08 -9.30 -26.46
CA LYS A 252 -5.53 -8.23 -27.34
C LYS A 252 -5.99 -8.92 -28.63
N THR A 253 -7.30 -9.11 -28.78
CA THR A 253 -7.93 -9.33 -30.07
C THR A 253 -7.79 -8.08 -30.91
#